data_f670e969a6318c42d6410b26a4fbdb89
#
_entry.id   f670e969a6318c42d6410b26a4fbdb89
#
_cell.length_a   1.000
_cell.length_b   1.000
_cell.length_c   1.000
_cell.angle_alpha   90.00
_cell.angle_beta   90.00
_cell.angle_gamma   90.00
#
_symmetry.space_group_name_H-M   'P 1'
#
loop_
_entity.id
_entity.type
_entity.pdbx_description
1 polymer ?
#
loop_
_entity_poly.entity_id
_entity_poly.type
_entity_poly.pdbx_seq_one_letter_code
_entity_poly.pdbx_strand_id
1 'polypeptide(L)'
;MPRSYVAYFGLAPRNIITGHSGTPSPSKRGALKPVSSRGQGKVSRRGDRVARSFIIQGAATIYMLYCKDMLPECQLRRWLHEQIKRGKPYGKIIVSLAAKLLRIVWALLTYGEKFDSHKAGVPRSVLAAMEKPLKHDAAAESAA
;
A
#
# COMPACT_ATOMS: atom_id res chain seq x y z
N MET A 1 -2.07 -16.75 6.06
CA MET A 1 -2.54 -15.54 6.78
C MET A 1 -1.99 -14.29 6.10
N PRO A 2 -2.80 -13.27 5.74
CA PRO A 2 -2.32 -12.11 4.98
C PRO A 2 -1.29 -11.24 5.72
N ARG A 3 -1.28 -11.31 7.06
CA ARG A 3 -0.29 -10.57 7.87
C ARG A 3 1.14 -11.11 7.70
N SER A 4 1.30 -12.43 7.57
CA SER A 4 2.61 -13.07 7.37
C SER A 4 3.20 -12.68 6.02
N TYR A 5 2.35 -12.54 4.99
CA TYR A 5 2.77 -12.11 3.67
C TYR A 5 3.33 -10.68 3.69
N VAL A 6 2.65 -9.75 4.35
CA VAL A 6 3.13 -8.37 4.53
C VAL A 6 4.43 -8.32 5.34
N ALA A 7 4.58 -9.21 6.33
CA ALA A 7 5.80 -9.34 7.12
C ALA A 7 6.98 -9.86 6.30
N TYR A 8 6.73 -10.79 5.37
CA TYR A 8 7.76 -11.31 4.46
C TYR A 8 8.41 -10.20 3.62
N PHE A 9 7.63 -9.22 3.15
CA PHE A 9 8.14 -8.04 2.45
C PHE A 9 8.72 -6.97 3.39
N GLY A 10 8.74 -7.23 4.69
CA GLY A 10 9.28 -6.32 5.69
C GLY A 10 8.49 -5.02 5.87
N LEU A 11 7.20 -5.00 5.51
CA LEU A 11 6.30 -3.87 5.67
C LEU A 11 5.47 -3.94 6.97
N ALA A 12 5.62 -5.00 7.76
CA ALA A 12 5.01 -5.11 9.06
C ALA A 12 5.78 -4.29 10.11
N PRO A 13 5.09 -3.65 11.07
CA PRO A 13 5.74 -3.00 12.19
C PRO A 13 6.46 -4.03 13.06
N ARG A 14 7.59 -3.66 13.63
CA ARG A 14 8.26 -4.48 14.64
C ARG A 14 7.42 -4.43 15.92
N ASN A 15 7.01 -5.58 16.40
CA ASN A 15 6.48 -5.71 17.74
C ASN A 15 7.67 -5.81 18.69
N ILE A 16 7.89 -4.76 19.47
CA ILE A 16 8.86 -4.79 20.56
C ILE A 16 8.08 -5.30 21.77
N ILE A 17 7.91 -6.61 21.85
CA ILE A 17 7.43 -7.27 23.06
C ILE A 17 8.65 -7.48 23.94
N THR A 18 9.03 -6.48 24.70
CA THR A 18 9.95 -6.66 25.81
C THR A 18 9.12 -7.14 26.98
N GLY A 19 9.20 -8.40 27.30
CA GLY A 19 8.65 -8.98 28.54
C GLY A 19 9.39 -8.53 29.80
N HIS A 20 10.19 -7.50 29.72
CA HIS A 20 10.86 -6.86 30.83
C HIS A 20 10.28 -5.45 30.98
N SER A 21 9.81 -5.12 32.17
CA SER A 21 9.59 -3.75 32.65
C SER A 21 10.93 -3.01 32.54
N GLY A 22 11.18 -2.52 31.31
CA GLY A 22 12.51 -2.11 30.89
C GLY A 22 12.96 -0.85 31.59
N THR A 23 14.10 -0.92 32.22
CA THR A 23 15.00 0.20 32.36
C THR A 23 15.19 0.88 31.00
N PRO A 24 14.97 2.19 30.89
CA PRO A 24 15.16 2.90 29.63
C PRO A 24 16.64 2.82 29.25
N SER A 25 16.94 2.23 28.10
CA SER A 25 18.26 2.23 27.53
C SER A 25 18.67 3.70 27.23
N PRO A 26 19.78 4.19 27.77
CA PRO A 26 20.23 5.56 27.52
C PRO A 26 20.54 5.70 26.03
N SER A 27 19.74 6.51 25.35
CA SER A 27 20.04 6.92 23.99
C SER A 27 21.29 7.79 24.04
N LYS A 28 22.27 7.56 23.14
CA LYS A 28 23.53 8.30 23.02
C LYS A 28 23.38 9.82 22.82
N ARG A 29 22.22 10.39 22.97
CA ARG A 29 21.88 11.81 22.84
C ARG A 29 21.02 12.34 24.00
N GLY A 30 21.14 11.82 25.20
CA GLY A 30 20.70 12.49 26.44
C GLY A 30 19.19 12.80 26.59
N ALA A 31 18.32 12.49 25.65
CA ALA A 31 16.90 12.72 25.76
C ALA A 31 16.18 11.38 26.02
N LEU A 32 15.66 11.21 27.21
CA LEU A 32 14.73 10.14 27.57
C LEU A 32 13.46 10.29 26.72
N LYS A 33 13.37 9.50 25.64
CA LYS A 33 12.10 9.41 24.91
C LYS A 33 11.12 8.59 25.75
N PRO A 34 9.91 9.12 26.03
CA PRO A 34 8.91 8.35 26.74
C PRO A 34 8.67 7.05 25.99
N VAL A 35 8.78 5.93 26.68
CA VAL A 35 8.40 4.61 26.17
C VAL A 35 6.90 4.66 25.98
N SER A 36 6.46 4.87 24.74
CA SER A 36 5.05 4.73 24.44
C SER A 36 4.67 3.28 24.72
N SER A 37 3.79 3.07 25.64
CA SER A 37 3.34 1.81 26.22
C SER A 37 2.67 0.81 25.23
N ARG A 38 2.76 1.05 23.95
CA ARG A 38 2.29 0.16 22.89
C ARG A 38 3.41 -0.07 21.90
N GLY A 39 4.14 -1.16 22.10
CA GLY A 39 5.30 -1.66 21.40
C GLY A 39 5.24 -1.78 19.88
N GLN A 40 4.64 -0.83 19.18
CA GLN A 40 4.74 -0.76 17.73
C GLN A 40 5.97 0.07 17.33
N GLY A 41 7.04 -0.64 17.00
CA GLY A 41 8.25 -0.06 16.47
C GLY A 41 8.12 0.38 15.00
N LYS A 42 9.23 0.86 14.45
CA LYS A 42 9.36 1.15 13.02
C LYS A 42 9.13 -0.12 12.19
N VAL A 43 8.83 0.06 10.91
CA VAL A 43 8.72 -1.03 9.92
C VAL A 43 9.97 -1.91 9.96
N SER A 44 9.81 -3.23 9.93
CA SER A 44 10.91 -4.20 10.19
C SER A 44 12.02 -4.13 9.15
N ARG A 45 11.70 -3.80 7.90
CA ARG A 45 12.62 -3.80 6.75
C ARG A 45 13.33 -5.14 6.49
N ARG A 46 12.94 -6.20 7.19
CA ARG A 46 13.42 -7.57 6.96
C ARG A 46 12.66 -8.14 5.77
N GLY A 47 13.34 -8.90 4.91
CA GLY A 47 12.75 -9.50 3.73
C GLY A 47 13.32 -8.94 2.43
N ASP A 48 12.75 -9.33 1.30
CA ASP A 48 13.23 -8.95 -0.02
C ASP A 48 13.19 -7.43 -0.22
N ARG A 49 14.38 -6.86 -0.44
CA ARG A 49 14.56 -5.41 -0.65
C ARG A 49 14.01 -4.96 -1.99
N VAL A 50 14.20 -5.78 -3.02
CA VAL A 50 13.83 -5.43 -4.41
C VAL A 50 12.32 -5.44 -4.55
N ALA A 51 11.67 -6.52 -4.15
CA ALA A 51 10.22 -6.64 -4.18
C ALA A 51 9.54 -5.55 -3.33
N ARG A 52 10.07 -5.25 -2.14
CA ARG A 52 9.58 -4.13 -1.32
C ARG A 52 9.69 -2.79 -2.04
N SER A 53 10.79 -2.53 -2.74
CA SER A 53 10.99 -1.30 -3.51
C SER A 53 9.92 -1.13 -4.58
N PHE A 54 9.64 -2.16 -5.37
CA PHE A 54 8.59 -2.12 -6.40
C PHE A 54 7.21 -1.84 -5.83
N ILE A 55 6.85 -2.47 -4.72
CA ILE A 55 5.54 -2.26 -4.10
C ILE A 55 5.41 -0.85 -3.52
N ILE A 56 6.47 -0.32 -2.93
CA ILE A 56 6.50 1.06 -2.42
C ILE A 56 6.39 2.06 -3.58
N GLN A 57 7.09 1.82 -4.70
CA GLN A 57 6.96 2.66 -5.90
C GLN A 57 5.56 2.60 -6.49
N GLY A 58 4.97 1.41 -6.61
CA GLY A 58 3.58 1.27 -7.05
C GLY A 58 2.60 2.04 -6.14
N ALA A 59 2.79 1.95 -4.82
CA ALA A 59 1.99 2.72 -3.88
C ALA A 59 2.20 4.23 -4.03
N ALA A 60 3.43 4.69 -4.27
CA ALA A 60 3.73 6.10 -4.51
C ALA A 60 3.08 6.62 -5.79
N THR A 61 3.09 5.82 -6.86
CA THR A 61 2.41 6.14 -8.12
C THR A 61 0.90 6.31 -7.92
N ILE A 62 0.26 5.41 -7.20
CA ILE A 62 -1.18 5.52 -6.89
C ILE A 62 -1.47 6.78 -6.08
N TYR A 63 -0.62 7.11 -5.11
CA TYR A 63 -0.75 8.35 -4.35
C TYR A 63 -0.60 9.59 -5.23
N MET A 64 0.35 9.59 -6.17
CA MET A 64 0.54 10.68 -7.14
C MET A 64 -0.68 10.84 -8.06
N LEU A 65 -1.25 9.73 -8.54
CA LEU A 65 -2.49 9.75 -9.33
C LEU A 65 -3.66 10.32 -8.53
N TYR A 66 -3.74 10.00 -7.24
CA TYR A 66 -4.73 10.60 -6.34
C TYR A 66 -4.54 12.13 -6.24
N CYS A 67 -3.31 12.61 -6.04
CA CYS A 67 -3.02 14.05 -5.95
C CYS A 67 -3.31 14.80 -7.25
N LYS A 68 -3.18 14.14 -8.40
CA LYS A 68 -3.52 14.68 -9.72
C LYS A 68 -5.00 14.53 -10.09
N ASP A 69 -5.82 14.04 -9.18
CA ASP A 69 -7.25 13.76 -9.39
C ASP A 69 -7.55 12.77 -10.53
N MET A 70 -6.54 11.99 -10.94
CA MET A 70 -6.65 11.01 -12.03
C MET A 70 -7.09 9.62 -11.53
N LEU A 71 -7.20 9.42 -10.22
CA LEU A 71 -7.63 8.16 -9.65
C LEU A 71 -9.17 8.07 -9.72
N PRO A 72 -9.75 7.03 -10.33
CA PRO A 72 -11.20 6.87 -10.39
C PRO A 72 -11.82 6.75 -9.00
N GLU A 73 -13.10 7.08 -8.89
CA GLU A 73 -13.88 6.88 -7.67
C GLU A 73 -13.89 5.38 -7.33
N CYS A 74 -13.16 5.01 -6.30
CA CYS A 74 -13.05 3.63 -5.82
C CYS A 74 -12.85 3.61 -4.32
N GLN A 75 -13.00 2.42 -3.72
CA GLN A 75 -12.83 2.24 -2.28
C GLN A 75 -11.42 2.64 -1.80
N LEU A 76 -10.41 2.46 -2.68
CA LEU A 76 -9.03 2.86 -2.39
C LEU A 76 -8.87 4.38 -2.33
N ARG A 77 -9.53 5.12 -3.23
CA ARG A 77 -9.55 6.59 -3.23
C ARG A 77 -10.16 7.13 -1.95
N ARG A 78 -11.31 6.60 -1.53
CA ARG A 78 -11.97 6.98 -0.27
C ARG A 78 -11.08 6.73 0.93
N TRP A 79 -10.43 5.58 0.97
CA TRP A 79 -9.49 5.25 2.03
C TRP A 79 -8.29 6.19 2.07
N LEU A 80 -7.69 6.54 0.91
CA LEU A 80 -6.59 7.51 0.81
C LEU A 80 -7.02 8.88 1.35
N HIS A 81 -8.18 9.36 0.91
CA HIS A 81 -8.74 10.63 1.37
C HIS A 81 -8.85 10.68 2.90
N GLU A 82 -9.35 9.61 3.49
CA GLU A 82 -9.47 9.49 4.95
C GLU A 82 -8.11 9.50 5.66
N GLN A 83 -7.09 8.82 5.11
CA GLN A 83 -5.74 8.83 5.71
C GLN A 83 -5.11 10.24 5.68
N ILE A 84 -5.32 10.97 4.59
CA ILE A 84 -4.84 12.35 4.43
C ILE A 84 -5.59 13.28 5.39
N LYS A 85 -6.92 13.17 5.47
CA LYS A 85 -7.76 13.94 6.41
C LYS A 85 -7.34 13.74 7.86
N ARG A 86 -6.85 12.55 8.21
CA ARG A 86 -6.30 12.24 9.56
C ARG A 86 -4.91 12.85 9.80
N GLY A 87 -4.36 13.64 8.87
CA GLY A 87 -3.06 14.29 9.02
C GLY A 87 -1.86 13.35 9.08
N LYS A 88 -1.95 12.16 8.51
CA LYS A 88 -0.82 11.22 8.50
C LYS A 88 0.28 11.71 7.55
N PRO A 89 1.56 11.63 7.94
CA PRO A 89 2.67 12.01 7.08
C PRO A 89 2.77 11.07 5.86
N TYR A 90 3.18 11.62 4.73
CA TYR A 90 3.32 10.94 3.44
C TYR A 90 3.94 9.54 3.53
N GLY A 91 5.08 9.40 4.19
CA GLY A 91 5.77 8.12 4.32
C GLY A 91 4.95 7.04 5.03
N LYS A 92 4.12 7.41 6.01
CA LYS A 92 3.22 6.46 6.67
C LYS A 92 2.06 6.06 5.76
N ILE A 93 1.55 6.99 4.95
CA ILE A 93 0.47 6.71 3.99
C ILE A 93 0.98 5.72 2.95
N ILE A 94 2.15 5.95 2.35
CA ILE A 94 2.73 5.07 1.33
C ILE A 94 2.96 3.65 1.86
N VAL A 95 3.55 3.51 3.04
CA VAL A 95 3.79 2.17 3.63
C VAL A 95 2.47 1.45 3.94
N SER A 96 1.47 2.16 4.45
CA SER A 96 0.17 1.55 4.74
C SER A 96 -0.60 1.19 3.46
N LEU A 97 -0.45 1.99 2.40
CA LEU A 97 -1.00 1.70 1.07
C LEU A 97 -0.32 0.47 0.47
N ALA A 98 1.00 0.40 0.49
CA ALA A 98 1.77 -0.76 0.05
C ALA A 98 1.34 -2.05 0.77
N ALA A 99 1.17 -1.99 2.09
CA ALA A 99 0.68 -3.12 2.87
C ALA A 99 -0.77 -3.52 2.51
N LYS A 100 -1.62 -2.55 2.14
CA LYS A 100 -2.99 -2.81 1.66
C LYS A 100 -2.98 -3.51 0.30
N LEU A 101 -2.15 -3.04 -0.63
CA LEU A 101 -2.00 -3.65 -1.96
C LEU A 101 -1.51 -5.10 -1.85
N LEU A 102 -0.52 -5.37 -1.00
CA LEU A 102 -0.03 -6.73 -0.76
C LEU A 102 -1.12 -7.68 -0.24
N ARG A 103 -2.02 -7.19 0.61
CA ARG A 103 -3.14 -8.03 1.09
C ARG A 103 -4.12 -8.37 -0.03
N ILE A 104 -4.36 -7.43 -0.94
CA ILE A 104 -5.20 -7.66 -2.13
C ILE A 104 -4.53 -8.71 -3.02
N VAL A 105 -3.25 -8.53 -3.35
CA VAL A 105 -2.48 -9.50 -4.15
C VAL A 105 -2.48 -10.88 -3.49
N TRP A 106 -2.25 -10.95 -2.19
CA TRP A 106 -2.29 -12.20 -1.46
C TRP A 106 -3.65 -12.89 -1.56
N ALA A 107 -4.74 -12.14 -1.43
CA ALA A 107 -6.10 -12.69 -1.54
C ALA A 107 -6.34 -13.25 -2.95
N LEU A 108 -5.98 -12.50 -4.00
CA LEU A 108 -6.14 -12.95 -5.38
C LEU A 108 -5.35 -14.24 -5.67
N LEU A 109 -4.10 -14.31 -5.19
CA LEU A 109 -3.26 -15.49 -5.39
C LEU A 109 -3.74 -16.70 -4.58
N THR A 110 -4.26 -16.48 -3.37
CA THR A 110 -4.70 -17.59 -2.50
C THR A 110 -6.02 -18.16 -2.94
N TYR A 111 -6.93 -17.33 -3.40
CA TYR A 111 -8.26 -17.77 -3.84
C TYR A 111 -8.35 -18.06 -5.34
N GLY A 112 -7.30 -17.77 -6.12
CA GLY A 112 -7.28 -17.96 -7.56
C GLY A 112 -8.30 -17.09 -8.31
N GLU A 113 -8.82 -16.04 -7.65
CA GLU A 113 -9.83 -15.16 -8.24
C GLU A 113 -9.16 -14.09 -9.11
N LYS A 114 -9.84 -13.72 -10.21
CA LYS A 114 -9.47 -12.53 -10.97
C LYS A 114 -9.86 -11.27 -10.21
N PHE A 115 -9.08 -10.19 -10.39
CA PHE A 115 -9.42 -8.90 -9.80
C PHE A 115 -10.75 -8.39 -10.34
N ASP A 116 -11.71 -8.20 -9.46
CA ASP A 116 -13.04 -7.68 -9.79
C ASP A 116 -13.10 -6.18 -9.48
N SER A 117 -13.15 -5.39 -10.53
CA SER A 117 -13.23 -3.92 -10.42
C SER A 117 -14.54 -3.45 -9.76
N HIS A 118 -15.64 -4.20 -9.90
CA HIS A 118 -16.91 -3.90 -9.23
C HIS A 118 -16.79 -4.06 -7.71
N LYS A 119 -16.17 -5.14 -7.24
CA LYS A 119 -15.88 -5.33 -5.81
C LYS A 119 -14.95 -4.26 -5.25
N ALA A 120 -14.08 -3.69 -6.09
CA ALA A 120 -13.23 -2.56 -5.72
C ALA A 120 -13.98 -1.22 -5.65
N GLY A 121 -15.27 -1.19 -6.03
CA GLY A 121 -16.12 0.00 -5.98
C GLY A 121 -15.87 0.98 -7.12
N VAL A 122 -15.32 0.53 -8.25
CA VAL A 122 -15.17 1.35 -9.45
C VAL A 122 -16.53 1.49 -10.13
N PRO A 123 -17.01 2.71 -10.46
CA PRO A 123 -18.29 2.91 -11.12
C PRO A 123 -18.33 2.26 -12.52
N ARG A 124 -19.47 1.74 -12.92
CA ARG A 124 -19.67 1.12 -14.25
C ARG A 124 -19.32 2.05 -15.40
N SER A 125 -19.57 3.35 -15.26
CA SER A 125 -19.23 4.35 -16.27
C SER A 125 -17.73 4.41 -16.57
N VAL A 126 -16.88 4.28 -15.54
CA VAL A 126 -15.42 4.26 -15.66
C VAL A 126 -14.95 2.94 -16.28
N LEU A 127 -15.56 1.81 -15.89
CA LEU A 127 -15.26 0.51 -16.47
C LEU A 127 -15.58 0.47 -17.96
N ALA A 128 -16.75 0.95 -18.36
CA ALA A 128 -17.15 1.05 -19.76
C ALA A 128 -16.23 1.97 -20.58
N ALA A 129 -15.66 3.01 -19.96
CA ALA A 129 -14.66 3.86 -20.60
C ALA A 129 -13.31 3.16 -20.78
N MET A 130 -12.93 2.27 -19.85
CA MET A 130 -11.70 1.47 -19.92
C MET A 130 -11.81 0.26 -20.87
N GLU A 131 -13.02 -0.27 -21.08
CA GLU A 131 -13.28 -1.37 -22.01
C GLU A 131 -13.36 -0.93 -23.49
N LYS A 132 -13.43 0.38 -23.75
CA LYS A 132 -13.31 0.87 -25.13
C LYS A 132 -11.90 0.56 -25.63
N PRO A 133 -11.74 -0.32 -26.66
CA PRO A 133 -10.43 -0.60 -27.20
C PRO A 133 -9.82 0.73 -27.66
N LEU A 134 -8.58 0.96 -27.27
CA LEU A 134 -7.75 2.01 -27.86
C LEU A 134 -7.79 1.78 -29.38
N LYS A 135 -8.44 2.67 -30.11
CA LYS A 135 -8.43 2.70 -31.57
C LYS A 135 -7.05 3.13 -32.06
N HIS A 136 -6.05 2.37 -31.71
CA HIS A 136 -4.73 2.40 -32.30
C HIS A 136 -4.51 1.02 -32.90
N ASP A 137 -4.23 0.99 -34.19
CA ASP A 137 -3.71 -0.11 -34.96
C ASP A 137 -4.64 -0.84 -35.97
N ALA A 138 -5.82 -0.32 -36.27
CA ALA A 138 -6.57 -0.83 -37.43
C ALA A 138 -6.19 -0.14 -38.76
N ALA A 139 -5.28 0.83 -38.75
CA ALA A 139 -4.91 1.58 -39.96
C ALA A 139 -3.57 1.16 -40.59
N ALA A 140 -2.84 0.23 -39.96
CA ALA A 140 -1.54 -0.22 -40.48
C ALA A 140 -1.58 -1.53 -41.26
N GLU A 141 -2.70 -2.26 -41.24
CA GLU A 141 -2.81 -3.58 -41.87
C GLU A 141 -3.57 -3.58 -43.22
N SER A 142 -4.06 -2.42 -43.65
CA SER A 142 -4.71 -2.28 -44.98
C SER A 142 -3.82 -1.62 -46.04
N ALA A 143 -2.52 -1.47 -45.81
CA ALA A 143 -1.56 -0.87 -46.76
C ALA A 143 -0.34 -1.78 -47.04
N ALA A 144 -0.56 -3.12 -47.07
CA ALA A 144 0.42 -4.09 -47.54
C ALA A 144 -0.19 -4.99 -48.60
#